data_4753a23493fe3a5cd38819bff81dd3c3
#
_entry.id   4753a23493fe3a5cd38819bff81dd3c3
#
_cell.length_a   1.000
_cell.length_b   1.000
_cell.length_c   1.000
_cell.angle_alpha   90.00
_cell.angle_beta   90.00
_cell.angle_gamma   90.00
#
_symmetry.space_group_name_H-M   'P 1'
#
loop_
_entity.id
_entity.type
_entity.pdbx_description
1 polymer ?
#
loop_
_entity_poly.entity_id
_entity_poly.type
_entity_poly.pdbx_seq_one_letter_code
_entity_poly.pdbx_strand_id
1 'polypeptide(L)'
;MRYLPFWISLFVLILFSCSGKSKGQDQSKDEVLASSSTEETESSGNEVKFPVYNFDSFEPLLYKDDNTTYIVNFWATWCKPCIEELPYFEKVNAEFKDDNVKVVLVSLDMPSMWKSRLEPFVEKKGLQSEVVILDDPKQNTWIPKVSEEWGGGIPATLIYNKGKRSFYERGFTYEELTNELHQFLN
;
A
#
# COMPACT_ATOMS: atom_id res chain seq x y z
N MET A 1 -29.54 42.84 25.34
CA MET A 1 -28.62 43.70 26.14
C MET A 1 -27.23 43.19 25.80
N ARG A 2 -26.58 43.93 24.90
CA ARG A 2 -25.44 44.91 25.17
C ARG A 2 -24.20 44.14 25.61
N TYR A 3 -22.99 44.21 25.00
CA TYR A 3 -22.33 45.24 24.16
C TYR A 3 -21.15 44.58 23.40
N LEU A 4 -20.86 45.03 22.17
CA LEU A 4 -19.52 45.09 21.57
C LEU A 4 -18.74 46.25 22.19
N PRO A 5 -17.36 46.25 22.06
CA PRO A 5 -16.69 47.01 21.00
C PRO A 5 -15.41 46.29 20.51
N PHE A 6 -15.10 46.26 19.23
CA PHE A 6 -14.49 47.25 18.34
C PHE A 6 -13.20 47.88 18.89
N TRP A 7 -12.07 47.43 18.37
CA TRP A 7 -10.84 48.22 18.32
C TRP A 7 -10.15 48.06 16.98
N ILE A 8 -10.04 49.20 16.34
CA ILE A 8 -9.43 49.57 15.06
C ILE A 8 -8.00 50.06 15.35
N SER A 9 -7.17 49.96 14.35
CA SER A 9 -5.94 50.76 14.11
C SER A 9 -4.65 49.94 14.28
N LEU A 10 -3.63 49.94 13.43
CA LEU A 10 -3.07 51.06 12.68
C LEU A 10 -2.10 50.55 11.59
N PHE A 11 -2.13 51.14 10.44
CA PHE A 11 -1.20 51.12 9.33
C PHE A 11 0.23 51.50 9.72
N VAL A 12 1.25 50.78 9.21
CA VAL A 12 2.54 51.40 8.91
C VAL A 12 3.10 50.78 7.61
N LEU A 13 3.06 51.61 6.57
CA LEU A 13 3.79 51.49 5.32
C LEU A 13 5.22 52.00 5.54
N ILE A 14 6.22 51.19 5.23
CA ILE A 14 7.57 51.71 5.00
C ILE A 14 8.05 51.22 3.64
N LEU A 15 8.05 52.19 2.71
CA LEU A 15 8.77 52.11 1.44
C LEU A 15 10.22 52.51 1.69
N PHE A 16 11.15 51.67 1.27
CA PHE A 16 12.52 52.15 1.05
C PHE A 16 13.00 51.65 -0.31
N SER A 17 13.06 52.61 -1.21
CA SER A 17 13.73 52.54 -2.50
C SER A 17 15.18 52.99 -2.31
N CYS A 18 16.13 52.22 -2.83
CA CYS A 18 17.39 52.84 -3.24
C CYS A 18 18.05 52.02 -4.36
N SER A 19 18.25 52.71 -5.44
CA SER A 19 18.98 52.37 -6.66
C SER A 19 20.50 52.56 -6.42
N GLY A 20 21.31 51.69 -6.98
CA GLY A 20 22.76 51.83 -6.96
C GLY A 20 23.46 50.86 -7.91
N LYS A 21 23.90 51.38 -9.07
CA LYS A 21 24.64 50.72 -10.14
C LYS A 21 26.13 50.95 -9.94
N SER A 22 26.97 49.90 -9.95
CA SER A 22 28.38 50.04 -10.38
C SER A 22 29.02 48.68 -10.72
N LYS A 23 29.85 48.72 -11.77
CA LYS A 23 30.68 47.64 -12.36
C LYS A 23 31.90 47.31 -11.51
N GLY A 24 32.43 46.09 -11.66
CA GLY A 24 33.82 45.73 -11.35
C GLY A 24 34.04 44.23 -11.36
N GLN A 25 34.92 43.76 -12.27
CA GLN A 25 35.46 42.43 -12.45
C GLN A 25 36.30 41.96 -11.23
N ASP A 26 36.37 40.68 -10.91
CA ASP A 26 37.35 39.65 -11.27
C ASP A 26 37.49 38.54 -10.21
N GLN A 27 37.64 37.31 -10.71
CA GLN A 27 38.34 36.12 -10.20
C GLN A 27 37.98 35.41 -8.90
N SER A 28 37.48 34.18 -9.16
CA SER A 28 37.90 32.87 -8.61
C SER A 28 37.86 32.61 -7.11
N LYS A 29 37.04 31.65 -6.67
CA LYS A 29 37.43 30.35 -6.14
C LYS A 29 36.23 29.57 -5.65
N ASP A 30 36.26 28.27 -5.95
CA ASP A 30 35.45 27.19 -5.49
C ASP A 30 34.82 27.28 -4.11
N GLU A 31 33.47 27.10 -4.05
CA GLU A 31 32.82 26.48 -2.92
C GLU A 31 31.58 25.72 -3.43
N VAL A 32 31.64 24.39 -3.23
CA VAL A 32 30.59 23.43 -3.56
C VAL A 32 29.45 23.62 -2.57
N LEU A 33 28.34 24.19 -3.03
CA LEU A 33 27.08 24.15 -2.27
C LEU A 33 26.13 23.21 -2.98
N ALA A 34 25.85 22.10 -2.30
CA ALA A 34 24.86 21.11 -2.67
C ALA A 34 23.49 21.76 -2.89
N SER A 35 23.11 21.91 -4.14
CA SER A 35 21.75 22.19 -4.55
C SER A 35 20.97 20.89 -4.44
N SER A 36 20.13 20.80 -3.42
CA SER A 36 19.06 19.81 -3.32
C SER A 36 18.04 20.11 -4.43
N SER A 37 18.27 19.57 -5.60
CA SER A 37 17.23 19.48 -6.62
C SER A 37 16.30 18.34 -6.22
N THR A 38 15.12 18.70 -5.74
CA THR A 38 13.95 17.81 -5.73
C THR A 38 13.63 17.54 -7.21
N GLU A 39 14.12 16.43 -7.72
CA GLU A 39 13.64 15.90 -9.00
C GLU A 39 12.22 15.39 -8.77
N GLU A 40 11.24 16.22 -9.06
CA GLU A 40 9.90 15.75 -9.39
C GLU A 40 10.03 14.99 -10.71
N THR A 41 10.23 13.67 -10.60
CA THR A 41 10.16 12.77 -11.75
C THR A 41 8.69 12.72 -12.15
N GLU A 42 8.33 13.46 -13.18
CA GLU A 42 7.10 13.22 -13.95
C GLU A 42 7.19 11.80 -14.53
N SER A 43 6.61 10.84 -13.81
CA SER A 43 6.46 9.46 -14.25
C SER A 43 5.46 9.41 -15.39
N SER A 44 6.02 9.27 -16.59
CA SER A 44 5.34 8.95 -17.84
C SER A 44 4.36 7.78 -17.66
N GLY A 45 3.17 7.86 -18.26
CA GLY A 45 1.98 6.98 -18.30
C GLY A 45 2.12 5.44 -18.33
N ASN A 46 3.15 4.91 -17.69
CA ASN A 46 3.46 3.48 -17.61
C ASN A 46 3.42 2.88 -16.19
N GLU A 47 3.04 3.67 -15.18
CA GLU A 47 2.96 3.22 -13.80
C GLU A 47 1.69 2.40 -13.54
N VAL A 48 1.83 1.25 -12.86
CA VAL A 48 0.69 0.42 -12.45
C VAL A 48 -0.05 1.07 -11.28
N LYS A 49 -1.38 0.90 -11.22
CA LYS A 49 -2.25 1.53 -10.20
C LYS A 49 -2.04 1.00 -8.78
N PHE A 50 -1.42 -0.16 -8.62
CA PHE A 50 -1.25 -0.83 -7.33
C PHE A 50 0.19 -0.73 -6.82
N PRO A 51 0.40 -0.64 -5.49
CA PRO A 51 1.74 -0.70 -4.91
C PRO A 51 2.46 -1.98 -5.32
N VAL A 52 3.72 -1.85 -5.75
CA VAL A 52 4.58 -2.97 -6.12
C VAL A 52 5.67 -3.12 -5.06
N TYR A 53 5.81 -4.32 -4.54
CA TYR A 53 6.78 -4.67 -3.51
C TYR A 53 7.71 -5.77 -3.99
N ASN A 54 8.99 -5.69 -3.66
CA ASN A 54 9.82 -6.87 -3.47
C ASN A 54 9.54 -7.43 -2.06
N PHE A 55 10.04 -8.62 -1.75
CA PHE A 55 9.70 -9.23 -0.47
C PHE A 55 10.23 -8.45 0.72
N ASP A 56 11.43 -7.87 0.67
CA ASP A 56 12.00 -7.12 1.80
C ASP A 56 11.13 -5.89 2.19
N SER A 57 10.52 -5.24 1.19
CA SER A 57 9.58 -4.13 1.43
C SER A 57 8.15 -4.59 1.76
N PHE A 58 7.78 -5.80 1.36
CA PHE A 58 6.49 -6.42 1.65
C PHE A 58 6.45 -7.07 3.05
N GLU A 59 7.53 -7.68 3.50
CA GLU A 59 7.62 -8.45 4.75
C GLU A 59 7.01 -7.73 5.97
N PRO A 60 7.21 -6.39 6.16
CA PRO A 60 6.58 -5.67 7.25
C PRO A 60 5.04 -5.69 7.26
N LEU A 61 4.40 -5.92 6.10
CA LEU A 61 2.94 -6.07 6.01
C LEU A 61 2.44 -7.41 6.59
N LEU A 62 3.33 -8.36 6.84
CA LEU A 62 3.01 -9.67 7.43
C LEU A 62 3.16 -9.69 8.96
N TYR A 63 3.59 -8.57 9.57
CA TYR A 63 3.95 -8.49 11.00
C TYR A 63 3.49 -7.17 11.62
N LYS A 64 2.30 -6.68 11.24
CA LYS A 64 1.72 -5.48 11.86
C LYS A 64 1.41 -5.75 13.34
N ASP A 65 1.90 -4.87 14.21
CA ASP A 65 1.67 -4.93 15.65
C ASP A 65 0.62 -3.87 16.07
N ASP A 66 -0.58 -4.01 15.52
CA ASP A 66 -1.75 -3.19 15.87
C ASP A 66 -2.93 -4.09 16.27
N ASN A 67 -4.11 -3.50 16.50
CA ASN A 67 -5.29 -4.25 16.94
C ASN A 67 -6.12 -4.81 15.76
N THR A 68 -5.51 -4.94 14.59
CA THR A 68 -6.18 -5.41 13.39
C THR A 68 -5.91 -6.90 13.16
N THR A 69 -6.93 -7.64 12.76
CA THR A 69 -6.78 -8.98 12.19
C THR A 69 -6.62 -8.85 10.68
N TYR A 70 -5.49 -9.30 10.17
CA TYR A 70 -5.17 -9.26 8.76
C TYR A 70 -5.46 -10.61 8.11
N ILE A 71 -6.10 -10.57 6.94
CA ILE A 71 -6.27 -11.70 6.04
C ILE A 71 -5.49 -11.36 4.77
N VAL A 72 -4.35 -12.01 4.57
CA VAL A 72 -3.46 -11.80 3.43
C VAL A 72 -3.62 -12.99 2.49
N ASN A 73 -4.25 -12.76 1.34
CA ASN A 73 -4.50 -13.80 0.34
C ASN A 73 -3.55 -13.63 -0.85
N PHE A 74 -2.76 -14.66 -1.16
CA PHE A 74 -1.87 -14.72 -2.31
C PHE A 74 -2.60 -15.36 -3.49
N TRP A 75 -2.71 -14.60 -4.58
CA TRP A 75 -3.51 -14.96 -5.74
C TRP A 75 -2.91 -14.47 -7.05
N ALA A 76 -3.51 -14.81 -8.18
CA ALA A 76 -3.17 -14.25 -9.48
C ALA A 76 -4.36 -14.34 -10.45
N THR A 77 -4.37 -13.49 -11.47
CA THR A 77 -5.45 -13.46 -12.48
C THR A 77 -5.48 -14.70 -13.39
N TRP A 78 -4.41 -15.47 -13.42
CA TRP A 78 -4.34 -16.75 -14.15
C TRP A 78 -4.69 -17.97 -13.27
N CYS A 79 -4.85 -17.77 -11.97
CA CYS A 79 -5.19 -18.81 -11.01
C CYS A 79 -6.72 -18.95 -10.91
N LYS A 80 -7.30 -19.94 -11.58
CA LYS A 80 -8.75 -20.14 -11.59
C LYS A 80 -9.35 -20.31 -10.19
N PRO A 81 -8.85 -21.23 -9.30
CA PRO A 81 -9.40 -21.38 -7.96
C PRO A 81 -9.26 -20.11 -7.12
N CYS A 82 -8.19 -19.31 -7.31
CA CYS A 82 -8.06 -18.02 -6.63
C CYS A 82 -9.21 -17.07 -7.00
N ILE A 83 -9.51 -16.97 -8.30
CA ILE A 83 -10.59 -16.09 -8.81
C ILE A 83 -11.96 -16.52 -8.26
N GLU A 84 -12.19 -17.82 -8.09
CA GLU A 84 -13.45 -18.38 -7.60
C GLU A 84 -13.71 -18.02 -6.13
N GLU A 85 -12.66 -17.84 -5.31
CA GLU A 85 -12.78 -17.48 -3.89
C GLU A 85 -12.79 -15.96 -3.60
N LEU A 86 -12.28 -15.10 -4.51
CA LEU A 86 -12.22 -13.64 -4.28
C LEU A 86 -13.54 -13.02 -3.78
N PRO A 87 -14.72 -13.40 -4.28
CA PRO A 87 -15.99 -12.87 -3.76
C PRO A 87 -16.20 -13.11 -2.27
N TYR A 88 -15.64 -14.19 -1.71
CA TYR A 88 -15.75 -14.50 -0.30
C TYR A 88 -14.86 -13.59 0.55
N PHE A 89 -13.65 -13.28 0.07
CA PHE A 89 -12.76 -12.31 0.71
C PHE A 89 -13.34 -10.90 0.69
N GLU A 90 -13.92 -10.47 -0.45
CA GLU A 90 -14.61 -9.19 -0.55
C GLU A 90 -15.81 -9.08 0.41
N LYS A 91 -16.57 -10.17 0.55
CA LYS A 91 -17.68 -10.24 1.49
C LYS A 91 -17.19 -10.12 2.93
N VAL A 92 -16.14 -10.85 3.31
CA VAL A 92 -15.51 -10.75 4.63
C VAL A 92 -14.97 -9.33 4.87
N ASN A 93 -14.29 -8.73 3.90
CA ASN A 93 -13.78 -7.37 4.00
C ASN A 93 -14.89 -6.35 4.28
N ALA A 94 -16.05 -6.52 3.64
CA ALA A 94 -17.19 -5.62 3.83
C ALA A 94 -17.91 -5.83 5.17
N GLU A 95 -18.11 -7.09 5.58
CA GLU A 95 -18.89 -7.44 6.77
C GLU A 95 -18.12 -7.22 8.07
N PHE A 96 -16.81 -7.44 8.10
CA PHE A 96 -15.98 -7.39 9.30
C PHE A 96 -15.10 -6.14 9.42
N LYS A 97 -15.30 -5.13 8.56
CA LYS A 97 -14.50 -3.88 8.58
C LYS A 97 -14.57 -3.14 9.92
N ASP A 98 -15.74 -3.20 10.59
CA ASP A 98 -15.97 -2.54 11.86
C ASP A 98 -15.45 -3.38 13.07
N ASP A 99 -15.04 -4.62 12.82
CA ASP A 99 -14.42 -5.55 13.77
C ASP A 99 -12.88 -5.53 13.69
N ASN A 100 -12.30 -4.48 13.08
CA ASN A 100 -10.87 -4.35 12.82
C ASN A 100 -10.28 -5.52 11.99
N VAL A 101 -11.03 -6.02 11.02
CA VAL A 101 -10.53 -6.99 10.03
C VAL A 101 -10.14 -6.26 8.76
N LYS A 102 -8.99 -6.61 8.20
CA LYS A 102 -8.49 -6.08 6.94
C LYS A 102 -8.07 -7.19 6.00
N VAL A 103 -8.64 -7.18 4.80
CA VAL A 103 -8.25 -8.08 3.72
C VAL A 103 -7.24 -7.39 2.81
N VAL A 104 -6.12 -8.07 2.55
CA VAL A 104 -5.08 -7.67 1.60
C VAL A 104 -4.93 -8.74 0.54
N LEU A 105 -5.19 -8.38 -0.70
CA LEU A 105 -5.08 -9.26 -1.86
C LEU A 105 -3.71 -9.04 -2.53
N VAL A 106 -2.81 -10.00 -2.34
CA VAL A 106 -1.43 -9.96 -2.86
C VAL A 106 -1.37 -10.65 -4.21
N SER A 107 -1.29 -9.85 -5.27
CA SER A 107 -1.15 -10.39 -6.63
C SER A 107 0.27 -10.88 -6.89
N LEU A 108 0.35 -12.10 -7.42
CA LEU A 108 1.58 -12.71 -7.96
C LEU A 108 1.61 -12.69 -9.50
N ASP A 109 0.85 -11.79 -10.12
CA ASP A 109 0.89 -11.59 -11.57
C ASP A 109 2.25 -11.04 -12.02
N MET A 110 2.76 -11.55 -13.11
CA MET A 110 4.04 -11.08 -13.69
C MET A 110 3.93 -9.64 -14.20
N PRO A 111 5.04 -8.88 -14.25
CA PRO A 111 5.05 -7.47 -14.70
C PRO A 111 4.34 -7.22 -16.02
N SER A 112 4.46 -8.11 -17.00
CA SER A 112 3.78 -8.02 -18.29
C SER A 112 2.25 -8.11 -18.21
N MET A 113 1.71 -8.58 -17.07
CA MET A 113 0.27 -8.79 -16.86
C MET A 113 -0.38 -7.67 -16.04
N TRP A 114 0.37 -6.80 -15.38
CA TRP A 114 -0.19 -5.82 -14.44
C TRP A 114 -1.20 -4.89 -15.10
N LYS A 115 -0.82 -4.20 -16.18
CA LYS A 115 -1.70 -3.29 -16.92
C LYS A 115 -2.66 -4.01 -17.85
N SER A 116 -2.19 -5.08 -18.48
CA SER A 116 -2.95 -5.78 -19.52
C SER A 116 -4.03 -6.70 -18.95
N ARG A 117 -3.88 -7.13 -17.68
CA ARG A 117 -4.74 -8.14 -17.10
C ARG A 117 -5.18 -7.82 -15.67
N LEU A 118 -4.25 -7.50 -14.75
CA LEU A 118 -4.57 -7.29 -13.33
C LEU A 118 -5.45 -6.04 -13.14
N GLU A 119 -5.04 -4.87 -13.63
CA GLU A 119 -5.83 -3.63 -13.49
C GLU A 119 -7.25 -3.78 -14.06
N PRO A 120 -7.43 -4.22 -15.31
CA PRO A 120 -8.77 -4.42 -15.85
C PRO A 120 -9.59 -5.47 -15.11
N PHE A 121 -8.94 -6.49 -14.55
CA PHE A 121 -9.61 -7.51 -13.76
C PHE A 121 -10.15 -6.95 -12.45
N VAL A 122 -9.32 -6.24 -11.69
CA VAL A 122 -9.72 -5.61 -10.41
C VAL A 122 -10.88 -4.62 -10.64
N GLU A 123 -10.77 -3.78 -11.66
CA GLU A 123 -11.82 -2.82 -12.03
C GLU A 123 -13.13 -3.54 -12.44
N LYS A 124 -13.05 -4.51 -13.33
CA LYS A 124 -14.22 -5.27 -13.80
C LYS A 124 -14.91 -6.05 -12.69
N LYS A 125 -14.15 -6.57 -11.74
CA LYS A 125 -14.67 -7.32 -10.58
C LYS A 125 -15.14 -6.41 -9.46
N GLY A 126 -14.75 -5.13 -9.48
CA GLY A 126 -15.09 -4.15 -8.46
C GLY A 126 -14.50 -4.49 -7.10
N LEU A 127 -13.27 -5.05 -7.05
CA LEU A 127 -12.62 -5.42 -5.79
C LEU A 127 -12.41 -4.16 -4.94
N GLN A 128 -12.80 -4.22 -3.67
CA GLN A 128 -12.72 -3.13 -2.70
C GLN A 128 -11.62 -3.38 -1.64
N SER A 129 -11.17 -4.61 -1.50
CA SER A 129 -10.05 -4.95 -0.64
C SER A 129 -8.76 -4.28 -1.13
N GLU A 130 -7.81 -4.07 -0.23
CA GLU A 130 -6.49 -3.56 -0.62
C GLU A 130 -5.79 -4.54 -1.56
N VAL A 131 -5.44 -4.09 -2.75
CA VAL A 131 -4.69 -4.89 -3.72
C VAL A 131 -3.25 -4.38 -3.78
N VAL A 132 -2.30 -5.28 -3.61
CA VAL A 132 -0.87 -5.02 -3.76
C VAL A 132 -0.25 -6.06 -4.68
N ILE A 133 0.92 -5.74 -5.26
CA ILE A 133 1.67 -6.66 -6.12
C ILE A 133 2.95 -7.06 -5.39
N LEU A 134 3.23 -8.36 -5.33
CA LEU A 134 4.51 -8.89 -4.89
C LEU A 134 5.30 -9.38 -6.11
N ASP A 135 6.34 -8.63 -6.47
CA ASP A 135 7.26 -8.93 -7.57
C ASP A 135 8.66 -9.21 -7.03
N ASP A 136 8.88 -10.47 -6.65
CA ASP A 136 10.18 -10.93 -6.21
C ASP A 136 10.48 -12.33 -6.79
N PRO A 137 11.46 -12.44 -7.71
CA PRO A 137 11.76 -13.72 -8.35
C PRO A 137 12.42 -14.75 -7.43
N LYS A 138 12.87 -14.33 -6.23
CA LYS A 138 13.54 -15.21 -5.26
C LYS A 138 12.56 -16.01 -4.40
N GLN A 139 11.58 -16.66 -5.04
CA GLN A 139 10.48 -17.36 -4.37
C GLN A 139 10.97 -18.36 -3.31
N ASN A 140 11.98 -19.15 -3.60
CA ASN A 140 12.55 -20.11 -2.65
C ASN A 140 13.14 -19.46 -1.39
N THR A 141 13.41 -18.15 -1.42
CA THR A 141 13.96 -17.41 -0.28
C THR A 141 12.85 -16.82 0.59
N TRP A 142 11.78 -16.31 -0.03
CA TRP A 142 10.76 -15.57 0.72
C TRP A 142 9.52 -16.41 1.07
N ILE A 143 9.17 -17.44 0.28
CA ILE A 143 8.03 -18.31 0.59
C ILE A 143 8.12 -18.89 2.02
N PRO A 144 9.26 -19.47 2.45
CA PRO A 144 9.38 -19.99 3.83
C PRO A 144 9.29 -18.91 4.92
N LYS A 145 9.57 -17.65 4.58
CA LYS A 145 9.41 -16.55 5.53
C LYS A 145 7.94 -16.15 5.73
N VAL A 146 7.07 -16.38 4.77
CA VAL A 146 5.62 -16.24 4.93
C VAL A 146 5.09 -17.38 5.81
N SER A 147 5.40 -18.62 5.46
CA SER A 147 5.14 -19.83 6.24
C SER A 147 6.09 -20.95 5.82
N GLU A 148 6.67 -21.65 6.79
CA GLU A 148 7.49 -22.83 6.52
C GLU A 148 6.69 -23.99 5.88
N GLU A 149 5.37 -23.97 6.08
CA GLU A 149 4.44 -24.97 5.53
C GLU A 149 4.04 -24.68 4.07
N TRP A 150 4.39 -23.49 3.54
CA TRP A 150 3.98 -23.11 2.19
C TRP A 150 4.84 -23.78 1.12
N GLY A 151 4.23 -24.68 0.35
CA GLY A 151 4.87 -25.32 -0.81
C GLY A 151 5.00 -24.43 -2.05
N GLY A 152 4.44 -23.21 -2.01
CA GLY A 152 4.46 -22.23 -3.11
C GLY A 152 3.23 -22.28 -4.03
N GLY A 153 2.24 -23.10 -3.72
CA GLY A 153 0.98 -23.15 -4.45
C GLY A 153 0.06 -21.98 -4.09
N ILE A 154 -0.81 -21.61 -5.03
CA ILE A 154 -1.89 -20.65 -4.82
C ILE A 154 -3.23 -21.26 -5.23
N PRO A 155 -4.33 -20.89 -4.56
CA PRO A 155 -4.45 -19.84 -3.54
C PRO A 155 -3.78 -20.22 -2.22
N ALA A 156 -3.24 -19.20 -1.55
CA ALA A 156 -2.69 -19.32 -0.20
C ALA A 156 -3.12 -18.15 0.66
N THR A 157 -3.43 -18.40 1.93
CA THR A 157 -3.95 -17.37 2.84
C THR A 157 -3.23 -17.41 4.17
N LEU A 158 -2.79 -16.24 4.62
CA LEU A 158 -2.29 -16.01 5.96
C LEU A 158 -3.33 -15.19 6.72
N ILE A 159 -3.78 -15.68 7.87
CA ILE A 159 -4.59 -14.92 8.82
C ILE A 159 -3.75 -14.67 10.06
N TYR A 160 -3.61 -13.41 10.48
CA TYR A 160 -2.82 -13.08 11.65
C TYR A 160 -3.31 -11.83 12.39
N ASN A 161 -2.98 -11.75 13.67
CA ASN A 161 -3.03 -10.57 14.53
C ASN A 161 -1.84 -10.62 15.50
N LYS A 162 -1.81 -9.73 16.52
CA LYS A 162 -0.75 -9.71 17.55
C LYS A 162 -0.46 -11.05 18.24
N GLY A 163 -1.49 -11.87 18.46
CA GLY A 163 -1.41 -13.05 19.31
C GLY A 163 -1.44 -14.38 18.57
N LYS A 164 -1.82 -14.35 17.31
CA LYS A 164 -2.08 -15.59 16.56
C LYS A 164 -1.71 -15.42 15.10
N ARG A 165 -1.26 -16.53 14.49
CA ARG A 165 -0.94 -16.62 13.06
C ARG A 165 -1.32 -18.01 12.57
N SER A 166 -2.04 -18.10 11.47
CA SER A 166 -2.40 -19.37 10.81
C SER A 166 -2.26 -19.24 9.31
N PHE A 167 -1.71 -20.26 8.68
CA PHE A 167 -1.47 -20.29 7.24
C PHE A 167 -2.22 -21.45 6.59
N TYR A 168 -2.70 -21.22 5.36
CA TYR A 168 -3.51 -22.19 4.61
C TYR A 168 -3.09 -22.15 3.14
N GLU A 169 -2.60 -23.28 2.62
CA GLU A 169 -2.33 -23.47 1.18
C GLU A 169 -3.50 -24.21 0.54
N ARG A 170 -4.63 -23.54 0.50
CA ARG A 170 -5.88 -24.03 -0.12
C ARG A 170 -6.85 -22.92 -0.40
N GLY A 171 -7.84 -23.18 -1.25
CA GLY A 171 -8.99 -22.30 -1.40
C GLY A 171 -9.95 -22.35 -0.21
N PHE A 172 -10.76 -21.32 -0.11
CA PHE A 172 -11.81 -21.18 0.89
C PHE A 172 -13.19 -21.03 0.27
N THR A 173 -14.19 -21.61 0.92
CA THR A 173 -15.58 -21.13 0.85
C THR A 173 -15.75 -19.98 1.83
N TYR A 174 -16.84 -19.22 1.71
CA TYR A 174 -17.15 -18.15 2.66
C TYR A 174 -17.28 -18.66 4.10
N GLU A 175 -17.97 -19.78 4.29
CA GLU A 175 -18.19 -20.40 5.61
C GLU A 175 -16.86 -20.82 6.26
N GLU A 176 -15.98 -21.49 5.49
CA GLU A 176 -14.67 -21.89 6.00
C GLU A 176 -13.82 -20.67 6.38
N LEU A 177 -13.79 -19.62 5.52
CA LEU A 177 -13.03 -18.40 5.79
C LEU A 177 -13.51 -17.70 7.06
N THR A 178 -14.81 -17.56 7.24
CA THR A 178 -15.39 -16.94 8.43
C THR A 178 -15.19 -17.77 9.69
N ASN A 179 -15.27 -19.10 9.61
CA ASN A 179 -14.99 -19.99 10.74
C ASN A 179 -13.53 -19.87 11.21
N GLU A 180 -12.57 -19.77 10.30
CA GLU A 180 -11.17 -19.51 10.67
C GLU A 180 -10.99 -18.10 11.23
N LEU A 181 -11.59 -17.09 10.61
CA LEU A 181 -11.52 -15.71 11.09
C LEU A 181 -12.03 -15.56 12.54
N HIS A 182 -13.17 -16.19 12.88
CA HIS A 182 -13.73 -16.10 14.22
C HIS A 182 -12.77 -16.56 15.33
N GLN A 183 -11.80 -17.40 15.02
CA GLN A 183 -10.76 -17.79 15.98
C GLN A 183 -9.77 -16.65 16.32
N PHE A 184 -9.79 -15.55 15.59
CA PHE A 184 -8.93 -14.37 15.75
C PHE A 184 -9.66 -13.18 16.37
N LEU A 185 -11.00 -13.21 16.43
CA LEU A 185 -11.84 -12.11 16.92
C LEU A 185 -12.20 -12.24 18.41
N ASN A 186 -11.77 -13.29 19.11
CA ASN A 186 -12.10 -13.57 20.53
C ASN A 186 -10.92 -13.25 21.44
#